data_3190acf28545d1812aa739e8fd8b719c
#
_entry.id   3190acf28545d1812aa739e8fd8b719c
#
_cell.length_a   1.000
_cell.length_b   1.000
_cell.length_c   1.000
_cell.angle_alpha   90.00
_cell.angle_beta   90.00
_cell.angle_gamma   90.00
#
_symmetry.space_group_name_H-M   'P 1'
#
loop_
_entity.id
_entity.type
_entity.pdbx_description
1 polymer ?
#
loop_
_entity_poly.entity_id
_entity_poly.type
_entity_poly.pdbx_seq_one_letter_code
_entity_poly.pdbx_strand_id
1 'polypeptide(L)'
;MAVKKKFPYRAAVVACNGVCAASAVSKCRYGCVGCGNCAAVCKFGAITLNENGVAVVDEEKCIACGMCARACPQEIIHLHECANYIVVKCVNEDKGKDAREVCPVSCIGCGICEKTCTAEAVRVVDNHAVIDETLCLSCGMCAVKCPRRAIADLRGVLTEG
;
A
#
# COMPACT_ATOMS: atom_id res chain seq x y z
N MET A 1 12.47 -10.47 21.11
CA MET A 1 13.65 -9.57 21.02
C MET A 1 13.32 -8.39 20.13
N ALA A 2 13.60 -7.18 20.56
CA ALA A 2 13.45 -6.00 19.72
C ALA A 2 14.49 -6.02 18.59
N VAL A 3 14.04 -5.94 17.36
CA VAL A 3 14.92 -5.88 16.19
C VAL A 3 15.57 -4.49 16.15
N LYS A 4 16.89 -4.42 16.12
CA LYS A 4 17.60 -3.15 15.96
C LYS A 4 17.40 -2.66 14.52
N LYS A 5 16.63 -1.60 14.34
CA LYS A 5 16.44 -0.94 13.05
C LYS A 5 17.54 0.07 12.80
N LYS A 6 17.99 0.16 11.54
CA LYS A 6 18.93 1.22 11.12
C LYS A 6 18.17 2.51 10.84
N PHE A 7 18.72 3.64 11.25
CA PHE A 7 18.20 4.96 10.85
C PHE A 7 18.64 5.31 9.40
N PRO A 8 17.80 5.88 8.55
CA PRO A 8 16.36 6.13 8.76
C PRO A 8 15.58 4.82 8.85
N TYR A 9 14.57 4.79 9.69
CA TYR A 9 13.72 3.62 9.87
C TYR A 9 12.89 3.40 8.61
N ARG A 10 13.03 2.23 8.01
CA ARG A 10 12.29 1.81 6.82
C ARG A 10 11.57 0.49 7.08
N ALA A 11 10.47 0.29 6.39
CA ALA A 11 9.72 -0.95 6.38
C ALA A 11 9.20 -1.26 4.97
N ALA A 12 8.83 -2.50 4.73
CA ALA A 12 8.11 -2.86 3.53
C ALA A 12 6.63 -2.45 3.66
N VAL A 13 6.01 -2.08 2.56
CA VAL A 13 4.58 -1.87 2.46
C VAL A 13 4.03 -2.61 1.24
N VAL A 14 2.86 -3.19 1.40
CA VAL A 14 2.15 -3.88 0.32
C VAL A 14 1.13 -2.92 -0.27
N ALA A 15 1.26 -2.60 -1.56
CA ALA A 15 0.37 -1.67 -2.26
C ALA A 15 -0.93 -2.35 -2.73
N CYS A 16 -1.60 -3.02 -1.82
CA CYS A 16 -2.91 -3.61 -2.02
C CYS A 16 -3.70 -3.58 -0.71
N ASN A 17 -4.92 -3.08 -0.75
CA ASN A 17 -5.82 -3.00 0.41
C ASN A 17 -7.18 -3.67 0.12
N GLY A 18 -7.23 -4.46 -0.95
CA GLY A 18 -8.44 -5.14 -1.39
C GLY A 18 -8.59 -6.55 -0.84
N VAL A 19 -9.20 -7.39 -1.64
CA VAL A 19 -9.25 -8.83 -1.45
C VAL A 19 -8.27 -9.49 -2.43
N CYS A 20 -7.74 -10.67 -2.04
CA CYS A 20 -6.83 -11.43 -2.88
C CYS A 20 -7.43 -11.68 -4.28
N ALA A 21 -6.64 -11.45 -5.33
CA ALA A 21 -7.07 -11.68 -6.72
C ALA A 21 -7.46 -13.13 -7.01
N ALA A 22 -7.00 -14.08 -6.21
CA ALA A 22 -7.41 -15.48 -6.29
C ALA A 22 -8.81 -15.72 -5.72
N SER A 23 -9.41 -14.76 -5.00
CA SER A 23 -10.77 -14.88 -4.48
C SER A 23 -11.81 -14.65 -5.59
N ALA A 24 -12.99 -15.26 -5.41
CA ALA A 24 -14.09 -15.04 -6.35
C ALA A 24 -14.63 -13.58 -6.37
N VAL A 25 -14.29 -12.79 -5.36
CA VAL A 25 -14.77 -11.41 -5.17
C VAL A 25 -13.91 -10.40 -5.91
N SER A 26 -12.61 -10.64 -6.04
CA SER A 26 -11.70 -9.71 -6.72
C SER A 26 -11.28 -10.25 -8.10
N LYS A 27 -11.36 -9.37 -9.08
CA LYS A 27 -10.87 -9.60 -10.45
C LYS A 27 -9.66 -8.71 -10.78
N CYS A 28 -9.08 -8.06 -9.77
CA CYS A 28 -7.96 -7.15 -9.94
C CYS A 28 -6.67 -7.92 -10.30
N ARG A 29 -6.14 -7.66 -11.50
CA ARG A 29 -4.89 -8.27 -11.98
C ARG A 29 -3.62 -7.64 -11.39
N TYR A 30 -3.73 -6.46 -10.79
CA TYR A 30 -2.59 -5.71 -10.22
C TYR A 30 -2.39 -5.99 -8.73
N GLY A 31 -3.41 -6.51 -8.05
CA GLY A 31 -3.41 -6.68 -6.60
C GLY A 31 -2.65 -7.92 -6.12
N CYS A 32 -2.66 -8.10 -4.82
CA CYS A 32 -2.09 -9.29 -4.18
C CYS A 32 -2.82 -10.55 -4.65
N VAL A 33 -2.06 -11.58 -4.99
CA VAL A 33 -2.59 -12.89 -5.39
C VAL A 33 -2.63 -13.91 -4.25
N GLY A 34 -2.21 -13.51 -3.04
CA GLY A 34 -2.24 -14.36 -1.85
C GLY A 34 -1.33 -15.59 -1.91
N CYS A 35 -0.29 -15.56 -2.76
CA CYS A 35 0.61 -16.71 -2.94
C CYS A 35 1.48 -17.04 -1.71
N GLY A 36 1.61 -16.12 -0.75
CA GLY A 36 2.38 -16.31 0.47
C GLY A 36 3.91 -16.26 0.31
N ASN A 37 4.44 -16.07 -0.91
CA ASN A 37 5.88 -16.05 -1.15
C ASN A 37 6.61 -15.01 -0.29
N CYS A 38 6.04 -13.81 -0.13
CA CYS A 38 6.61 -12.75 0.69
C CYS A 38 6.70 -13.14 2.17
N ALA A 39 5.71 -13.86 2.69
CA ALA A 39 5.73 -14.36 4.06
C ALA A 39 6.75 -15.49 4.22
N ALA A 40 6.86 -16.40 3.25
CA ALA A 40 7.79 -17.53 3.29
C ALA A 40 9.26 -17.09 3.31
N VAL A 41 9.61 -16.01 2.61
CA VAL A 41 11.01 -15.50 2.58
C VAL A 41 11.34 -14.57 3.75
N CYS A 42 10.35 -14.17 4.54
CA CYS A 42 10.55 -13.25 5.66
C CYS A 42 11.07 -13.98 6.90
N LYS A 43 12.37 -13.90 7.11
CA LYS A 43 13.04 -14.55 8.28
C LYS A 43 12.64 -13.95 9.63
N PHE A 44 11.99 -12.78 9.62
CA PHE A 44 11.60 -12.04 10.84
C PHE A 44 10.13 -12.24 11.20
N GLY A 45 9.37 -13.01 10.41
CA GLY A 45 7.94 -13.19 10.62
C GLY A 45 7.14 -11.88 10.56
N ALA A 46 7.65 -10.90 9.80
CA ALA A 46 7.03 -9.59 9.68
C ALA A 46 5.86 -9.54 8.69
N ILE A 47 5.61 -10.62 7.94
CA ILE A 47 4.57 -10.64 6.91
C ILE A 47 3.59 -11.78 7.20
N THR A 48 2.30 -11.43 7.21
CA THR A 48 1.19 -12.37 7.34
C THR A 48 0.16 -12.10 6.24
N LEU A 49 -0.74 -13.04 6.01
CA LEU A 49 -1.92 -12.82 5.17
C LEU A 49 -3.10 -12.48 6.07
N ASN A 50 -3.85 -11.44 5.71
CA ASN A 50 -5.06 -11.05 6.43
C ASN A 50 -6.27 -11.94 6.03
N GLU A 51 -7.43 -11.67 6.60
CA GLU A 51 -8.68 -12.39 6.32
C GLU A 51 -9.08 -12.36 4.85
N ASN A 52 -8.68 -11.32 4.12
CA ASN A 52 -8.93 -11.17 2.69
C ASN A 52 -7.87 -11.87 1.82
N GLY A 53 -6.90 -12.55 2.41
CA GLY A 53 -5.80 -13.20 1.71
C GLY A 53 -4.71 -12.26 1.19
N VAL A 54 -4.72 -11.00 1.59
CA VAL A 54 -3.73 -9.99 1.21
C VAL A 54 -2.59 -9.94 2.22
N ALA A 55 -1.37 -9.83 1.73
CA ALA A 55 -0.19 -9.72 2.59
C ALA A 55 -0.19 -8.39 3.37
N VAL A 56 0.12 -8.46 4.66
CA VAL A 56 0.24 -7.34 5.58
C VAL A 56 1.60 -7.38 6.25
N VAL A 57 2.23 -6.24 6.40
CA VAL A 57 3.56 -6.10 7.02
C VAL A 57 3.43 -5.51 8.41
N ASP A 58 4.06 -6.18 9.38
CA ASP A 58 4.29 -5.66 10.71
C ASP A 58 5.57 -4.81 10.69
N GLU A 59 5.42 -3.50 10.75
CA GLU A 59 6.54 -2.55 10.70
C GLU A 59 7.51 -2.70 11.87
N GLU A 60 7.03 -3.16 13.03
CA GLU A 60 7.89 -3.34 14.20
C GLU A 60 8.89 -4.48 14.00
N LYS A 61 8.49 -5.53 13.30
CA LYS A 61 9.33 -6.70 12.99
C LYS A 61 10.13 -6.52 11.70
N CYS A 62 9.69 -5.64 10.82
CA CYS A 62 10.33 -5.44 9.52
C CYS A 62 11.67 -4.71 9.66
N ILE A 63 12.72 -5.24 9.03
CA ILE A 63 14.06 -4.63 8.99
C ILE A 63 14.40 -4.01 7.63
N ALA A 64 13.44 -3.93 6.72
CA ALA A 64 13.60 -3.38 5.37
C ALA A 64 14.67 -4.11 4.51
N CYS A 65 14.83 -5.41 4.68
CA CYS A 65 15.80 -6.18 3.91
C CYS A 65 15.46 -6.36 2.41
N GLY A 66 14.21 -6.07 2.01
CA GLY A 66 13.75 -6.12 0.62
C GLY A 66 13.53 -7.53 0.03
N MET A 67 13.69 -8.59 0.80
CA MET A 67 13.49 -9.97 0.31
C MET A 67 12.07 -10.22 -0.21
N CYS A 68 11.07 -9.71 0.52
CA CYS A 68 9.66 -9.81 0.15
C CYS A 68 9.33 -9.08 -1.16
N ALA A 69 9.93 -7.92 -1.39
CA ALA A 69 9.75 -7.16 -2.63
C ALA A 69 10.26 -7.95 -3.85
N ARG A 70 11.41 -8.60 -3.72
CA ARG A 70 11.97 -9.45 -4.78
C ARG A 70 11.19 -10.75 -5.01
N ALA A 71 10.56 -11.27 -3.96
CA ALA A 71 9.78 -12.52 -4.03
C ALA A 71 8.34 -12.32 -4.51
N CYS A 72 7.86 -11.08 -4.57
CA CYS A 72 6.49 -10.77 -4.97
C CYS A 72 6.32 -10.87 -6.49
N PRO A 73 5.48 -11.79 -7.02
CA PRO A 73 5.26 -11.93 -8.46
C PRO A 73 4.49 -10.75 -9.06
N GLN A 74 3.78 -9.98 -8.23
CA GLN A 74 3.01 -8.79 -8.65
C GLN A 74 3.80 -7.49 -8.51
N GLU A 75 5.01 -7.54 -7.92
CA GLU A 75 5.87 -6.37 -7.71
C GLU A 75 5.20 -5.22 -6.94
N ILE A 76 4.27 -5.54 -6.05
CA ILE A 76 3.48 -4.57 -5.28
C ILE A 76 4.02 -4.28 -3.88
N ILE A 77 5.19 -4.81 -3.55
CA ILE A 77 5.85 -4.57 -2.26
C ILE A 77 7.04 -3.64 -2.47
N HIS A 78 7.05 -2.53 -1.77
CA HIS A 78 8.16 -1.59 -1.81
C HIS A 78 8.58 -1.17 -0.40
N LEU A 79 9.76 -0.58 -0.29
CA LEU A 79 10.27 -0.06 0.97
C LEU A 79 9.91 1.42 1.08
N HIS A 80 9.40 1.83 2.22
CA HIS A 80 9.10 3.23 2.54
C HIS A 80 9.77 3.66 3.85
N GLU A 81 9.90 4.96 4.06
CA GLU A 81 10.36 5.50 5.32
C GLU A 81 9.20 5.50 6.33
N CYS A 82 9.42 4.91 7.51
CA CYS A 82 8.36 4.82 8.54
C CYS A 82 7.91 6.20 9.07
N ALA A 83 8.69 7.26 8.84
CA ALA A 83 8.29 8.63 9.12
C ALA A 83 7.12 9.09 8.23
N ASN A 84 7.04 8.56 7.01
CA ASN A 84 5.97 8.82 6.05
C ASN A 84 4.92 7.73 6.15
N TYR A 85 4.01 7.87 7.09
CA TYR A 85 2.97 6.86 7.40
C TYR A 85 1.71 6.96 6.51
N ILE A 86 1.67 7.90 5.57
CA ILE A 86 0.60 8.00 4.58
C ILE A 86 1.06 7.32 3.29
N VAL A 87 0.41 6.25 2.92
CA VAL A 87 0.81 5.39 1.79
C VAL A 87 -0.35 5.08 0.86
N VAL A 88 -0.06 4.92 -0.42
CA VAL A 88 -1.03 4.44 -1.40
C VAL A 88 -1.07 2.92 -1.37
N LYS A 89 -2.26 2.36 -1.17
CA LYS A 89 -2.51 0.92 -1.07
C LYS A 89 -3.18 0.37 -2.33
N CYS A 90 -2.85 0.92 -3.48
CA CYS A 90 -3.38 0.47 -4.76
C CYS A 90 -2.41 0.82 -5.90
N VAL A 91 -2.20 -0.12 -6.80
CA VAL A 91 -1.41 0.05 -8.04
C VAL A 91 -2.23 -0.30 -9.28
N ASN A 92 -3.55 -0.25 -9.20
CA ASN A 92 -4.44 -0.56 -10.30
C ASN A 92 -4.37 0.55 -11.37
N GLU A 93 -3.97 0.19 -12.58
CA GLU A 93 -3.83 1.09 -13.72
C GLU A 93 -5.07 1.12 -14.63
N ASP A 94 -6.11 0.36 -14.29
CA ASP A 94 -7.36 0.37 -15.06
C ASP A 94 -8.04 1.74 -14.94
N LYS A 95 -8.79 2.12 -15.98
CA LYS A 95 -9.59 3.34 -15.94
C LYS A 95 -10.63 3.27 -14.82
N GLY A 96 -11.00 4.42 -14.28
CA GLY A 96 -11.82 4.52 -13.08
C GLY A 96 -13.09 3.67 -13.07
N LYS A 97 -13.77 3.50 -14.21
CA LYS A 97 -14.93 2.64 -14.35
C LYS A 97 -14.55 1.16 -14.14
N ASP A 98 -13.54 0.70 -14.86
CA ASP A 98 -13.09 -0.70 -14.84
C ASP A 98 -12.46 -1.02 -13.48
N ALA A 99 -11.70 -0.09 -12.91
CA ALA A 99 -11.13 -0.22 -11.57
C ALA A 99 -12.21 -0.41 -10.49
N ARG A 100 -13.35 0.27 -10.60
CA ARG A 100 -14.49 0.09 -9.68
C ARG A 100 -15.13 -1.29 -9.78
N GLU A 101 -15.20 -1.85 -10.98
CA GLU A 101 -15.80 -3.15 -11.22
C GLU A 101 -14.94 -4.30 -10.68
N VAL A 102 -13.61 -4.14 -10.70
CA VAL A 102 -12.70 -5.22 -10.30
C VAL A 102 -12.34 -5.20 -8.81
N CYS A 103 -12.44 -4.06 -8.13
CA CYS A 103 -12.09 -3.96 -6.72
C CYS A 103 -12.85 -2.83 -6.02
N PRO A 104 -13.50 -3.09 -4.87
CA PRO A 104 -14.30 -2.11 -4.14
C PRO A 104 -13.46 -0.97 -3.53
N VAL A 105 -12.18 -1.19 -3.31
CA VAL A 105 -11.25 -0.22 -2.69
C VAL A 105 -10.13 0.22 -3.63
N SER A 106 -10.26 -0.04 -4.92
CA SER A 106 -9.27 0.40 -5.91
C SER A 106 -9.22 1.92 -6.05
N CYS A 107 -8.05 2.44 -6.33
CA CYS A 107 -7.92 3.80 -6.85
C CYS A 107 -8.60 3.91 -8.22
N ILE A 108 -9.26 5.03 -8.46
CA ILE A 108 -9.97 5.32 -9.71
C ILE A 108 -9.38 6.51 -10.46
N GLY A 109 -8.22 7.00 -10.02
CA GLY A 109 -7.55 8.13 -10.66
C GLY A 109 -8.35 9.43 -10.64
N CYS A 110 -9.21 9.65 -9.64
CA CYS A 110 -10.12 10.81 -9.61
C CYS A 110 -9.44 12.15 -9.37
N GLY A 111 -8.17 12.17 -8.95
CA GLY A 111 -7.37 13.38 -8.74
C GLY A 111 -7.75 14.22 -7.52
N ILE A 112 -8.65 13.77 -6.65
CA ILE A 112 -9.04 14.51 -5.44
C ILE A 112 -7.84 14.66 -4.49
N CYS A 113 -7.06 13.60 -4.30
CA CYS A 113 -5.87 13.60 -3.46
C CYS A 113 -4.80 14.58 -3.98
N GLU A 114 -4.59 14.61 -5.31
CA GLU A 114 -3.66 15.54 -5.96
C GLU A 114 -4.06 17.00 -5.72
N LYS A 115 -5.34 17.33 -5.92
CA LYS A 115 -5.88 18.69 -5.68
C LYS A 115 -5.87 19.10 -4.20
N THR A 116 -5.96 18.14 -3.30
CA THR A 116 -6.00 18.39 -1.85
C THR A 116 -4.59 18.56 -1.26
N CYS A 117 -3.56 18.06 -1.94
CA CYS A 117 -2.19 18.07 -1.44
C CYS A 117 -1.54 19.43 -1.58
N THR A 118 -1.40 20.16 -0.48
CA THR A 118 -0.73 21.48 -0.48
C THR A 118 0.78 21.42 -0.67
N ALA A 119 1.38 20.26 -0.39
CA ALA A 119 2.81 20.00 -0.60
C ALA A 119 3.13 19.51 -2.02
N GLU A 120 2.11 19.37 -2.89
CA GLU A 120 2.25 18.87 -4.26
C GLU A 120 2.95 17.47 -4.33
N ALA A 121 2.87 16.71 -3.24
CA ALA A 121 3.50 15.40 -3.10
C ALA A 121 2.70 14.26 -3.75
N VAL A 122 1.43 14.49 -4.08
CA VAL A 122 0.54 13.47 -4.64
C VAL A 122 0.27 13.79 -6.11
N ARG A 123 0.43 12.78 -6.96
CA ARG A 123 0.11 12.87 -8.39
C ARG A 123 -0.69 11.64 -8.82
N VAL A 124 -1.50 11.80 -9.85
CA VAL A 124 -2.15 10.68 -10.53
C VAL A 124 -1.30 10.30 -11.74
N VAL A 125 -0.78 9.08 -11.71
CA VAL A 125 0.03 8.51 -12.80
C VAL A 125 -0.58 7.16 -13.15
N ASP A 126 -0.72 6.85 -14.43
CA ASP A 126 -1.29 5.58 -14.92
C ASP A 126 -2.60 5.17 -14.19
N ASN A 127 -3.51 6.14 -14.04
CA ASN A 127 -4.83 6.00 -13.41
C ASN A 127 -4.83 5.68 -11.89
N HIS A 128 -3.71 5.80 -11.19
CA HIS A 128 -3.69 5.66 -9.73
C HIS A 128 -2.84 6.74 -9.07
N ALA A 129 -3.08 6.96 -7.78
CA ALA A 129 -2.34 7.95 -7.00
C ALA A 129 -0.93 7.44 -6.68
N VAL A 130 0.04 8.34 -6.76
CA VAL A 130 1.44 8.11 -6.36
C VAL A 130 1.84 9.23 -5.41
N ILE A 131 2.51 8.90 -4.31
CA ILE A 131 3.02 9.86 -3.33
C ILE A 131 4.54 9.95 -3.43
N ASP A 132 5.05 11.16 -3.61
CA ASP A 132 6.48 11.45 -3.47
C ASP A 132 6.81 11.63 -2.00
N GLU A 133 7.50 10.64 -1.42
CA GLU A 133 7.86 10.63 -0.01
C GLU A 133 8.80 11.78 0.38
N THR A 134 9.55 12.33 -0.57
CA THR A 134 10.48 13.44 -0.30
C THR A 134 9.76 14.77 -0.10
N LEU A 135 8.57 14.92 -0.68
CA LEU A 135 7.72 16.10 -0.58
C LEU A 135 6.60 15.94 0.44
N CYS A 136 6.26 14.70 0.79
CA CYS A 136 5.11 14.40 1.64
C CYS A 136 5.34 14.87 3.08
N LEU A 137 4.43 15.69 3.60
CA LEU A 137 4.42 16.16 4.98
C LEU A 137 3.67 15.23 5.94
N SER A 138 3.18 14.10 5.47
CA SER A 138 2.38 13.14 6.24
C SER A 138 1.14 13.75 6.94
N CYS A 139 0.57 14.80 6.37
CA CYS A 139 -0.60 15.48 6.95
C CYS A 139 -1.90 14.65 6.84
N GLY A 140 -1.94 13.64 5.97
CA GLY A 140 -3.06 12.71 5.81
C GLY A 140 -4.30 13.22 5.11
N MET A 141 -4.35 14.47 4.66
CA MET A 141 -5.54 15.04 4.00
C MET A 141 -5.95 14.26 2.75
N CYS A 142 -5.00 13.74 1.98
CA CYS A 142 -5.26 12.90 0.82
C CYS A 142 -5.95 11.58 1.20
N ALA A 143 -5.57 10.98 2.33
CA ALA A 143 -6.19 9.76 2.85
C ALA A 143 -7.64 10.03 3.31
N VAL A 144 -7.86 11.10 4.08
CA VAL A 144 -9.19 11.51 4.58
C VAL A 144 -10.15 11.82 3.42
N LYS A 145 -9.68 12.47 2.37
CA LYS A 145 -10.48 12.88 1.22
C LYS A 145 -10.65 11.79 0.15
N CYS A 146 -9.94 10.67 0.27
CA CYS A 146 -10.04 9.60 -0.73
C CYS A 146 -11.39 8.87 -0.64
N PRO A 147 -12.26 8.96 -1.67
CA PRO A 147 -13.58 8.35 -1.64
C PRO A 147 -13.52 6.81 -1.71
N ARG A 148 -12.38 6.27 -2.12
CA ARG A 148 -12.15 4.83 -2.29
C ARG A 148 -11.29 4.22 -1.17
N ARG A 149 -10.80 5.03 -0.25
CA ARG A 149 -9.86 4.60 0.81
C ARG A 149 -8.61 3.90 0.26
N ALA A 150 -8.19 4.30 -0.94
CA ALA A 150 -7.00 3.75 -1.59
C ALA A 150 -5.69 4.29 -0.98
N ILE A 151 -5.77 5.36 -0.19
CA ILE A 151 -4.65 5.92 0.56
C ILE A 151 -4.90 5.66 2.04
N ALA A 152 -3.93 5.04 2.70
CA ALA A 152 -4.04 4.64 4.10
C ALA A 152 -3.11 5.46 5.01
N ASP A 153 -3.58 5.71 6.22
CA ASP A 153 -2.76 6.14 7.35
C ASP A 153 -2.35 4.90 8.14
N LEU A 154 -1.08 4.52 8.06
CA LEU A 154 -0.57 3.32 8.74
C LEU A 154 -0.59 3.42 10.27
N ARG A 155 -0.75 4.63 10.83
CA ARG A 155 -0.93 4.83 12.27
C ARG A 155 -2.38 4.71 12.72
N GLY A 156 -3.35 4.69 11.79
CA GLY A 156 -4.76 4.55 12.08
C GLY A 156 -5.37 5.71 12.88
N VAL A 157 -4.76 6.90 12.82
CA VAL A 157 -5.22 8.10 13.56
C VAL A 157 -6.27 8.87 12.78
N LEU A 158 -6.09 8.96 11.46
CA LEU A 158 -6.92 9.78 10.56
C LEU A 158 -7.93 8.96 9.77
N THR A 159 -7.58 7.73 9.47
CA THR A 159 -8.46 6.79 8.76
C THR A 159 -8.44 5.43 9.46
N GLU A 160 -9.60 4.85 9.66
CA GLU A 160 -9.69 3.45 10.04
C GLU A 160 -9.20 2.59 8.87
N GLY A 161 -8.15 1.82 9.14
CA GLY A 161 -7.45 1.01 8.14
C GLY A 161 -8.27 -0.09 7.52
#